data_8bb9082738875410d640ce6b5648b445
#
_entry.id   8bb9082738875410d640ce6b5648b445
#
_cell.length_a   1.000
_cell.length_b   1.000
_cell.length_c   1.000
_cell.angle_alpha   90.00
_cell.angle_beta   90.00
_cell.angle_gamma   90.00
#
_symmetry.space_group_name_H-M   'P 1'
#
loop_
_entity.id
_entity.type
_entity.pdbx_description
1 polymer ?
#
loop_
_entity_poly.entity_id
_entity_poly.type
_entity_poly.pdbx_seq_one_letter_code
_entity_poly.pdbx_strand_id
1 'polypeptide(L)'
;MTAMSQSTARALESPAPPRQAEHVDLRPDVSQAHVRFIGLGKTYPGQSQPALQGIDLNIRRGEIFGIIGRSGAGKSSLLRVINRLEQPTQGRVLIDQADIARYDEEALVALRRNIGMIFQHFNLMSAKTVWQNVELPLKVAGVAKAQRQRKVRELLQLVGLEDKHDVYPAQLSGGQKQRVGIARALVHDPCILLCDEATSALDPETTASILALLRDINQRLGLTIVLITHEMAVVRDTCHRVAVLERGQLVEQGEVWQVFGAAQHATTRTLLAPLQPTLPEALTADIKAAPSSPDSAIVLKLTAFGDPDLTALFAELGGRVRLLQGGVQSIGAHTLAQLIVSVQHSPHDASRLLERSRRWAEDVEVLGHVG
;
A
#
# COMPACT_ATOMS: atom_id res chain seq x y z
N MET A 1 70.64 -3.50 -17.27
CA MET A 1 69.91 -2.48 -16.52
C MET A 1 68.45 -2.94 -16.39
N THR A 2 68.14 -3.45 -15.25
CA THR A 2 66.94 -4.22 -14.91
C THR A 2 65.87 -3.26 -14.39
N ALA A 3 64.72 -3.21 -15.00
CA ALA A 3 63.56 -2.49 -14.48
C ALA A 3 62.60 -3.46 -13.81
N MET A 4 62.48 -3.36 -12.49
CA MET A 4 61.54 -4.08 -11.66
C MET A 4 60.10 -3.55 -11.83
N SER A 5 59.20 -4.40 -12.20
CA SER A 5 57.74 -4.18 -12.16
C SER A 5 57.25 -4.29 -10.72
N GLN A 6 56.72 -3.22 -10.17
CA GLN A 6 55.99 -3.25 -8.91
C GLN A 6 54.52 -3.52 -9.19
N SER A 7 54.07 -4.72 -8.76
CA SER A 7 52.65 -5.11 -8.68
C SER A 7 52.04 -4.50 -7.41
N THR A 8 51.18 -3.51 -7.58
CA THR A 8 50.32 -2.97 -6.49
C THR A 8 49.16 -3.92 -6.21
N ALA A 9 49.26 -4.67 -5.16
CA ALA A 9 48.14 -5.40 -4.60
C ALA A 9 47.09 -4.41 -4.02
N ARG A 10 45.94 -4.34 -4.65
CA ARG A 10 44.79 -3.58 -4.17
C ARG A 10 44.14 -4.37 -3.02
N ALA A 11 44.30 -3.85 -1.81
CA ALA A 11 43.62 -4.41 -0.63
C ALA A 11 42.10 -4.35 -0.85
N LEU A 12 41.43 -5.47 -0.75
CA LEU A 12 39.99 -5.59 -0.71
C LEU A 12 39.52 -4.99 0.63
N GLU A 13 38.93 -3.80 0.58
CA GLU A 13 38.26 -3.21 1.73
C GLU A 13 37.09 -4.13 2.15
N SER A 14 37.08 -4.54 3.42
CA SER A 14 35.95 -5.26 4.01
C SER A 14 34.68 -4.43 3.91
N PRO A 15 33.53 -5.03 3.54
CA PRO A 15 32.27 -4.33 3.52
C PRO A 15 31.93 -3.78 4.91
N ALA A 16 31.47 -2.53 4.96
CA ALA A 16 31.04 -1.89 6.19
C ALA A 16 29.92 -2.73 6.85
N PRO A 17 29.88 -2.82 8.20
CA PRO A 17 28.82 -3.54 8.90
C PRO A 17 27.45 -2.94 8.56
N PRO A 18 26.39 -3.76 8.49
CA PRO A 18 25.04 -3.29 8.24
C PRO A 18 24.68 -2.22 9.28
N ARG A 19 24.19 -1.07 8.78
CA ARG A 19 23.68 -0.01 9.66
C ARG A 19 22.56 -0.61 10.50
N GLN A 20 22.73 -0.59 11.81
CA GLN A 20 21.66 -0.90 12.74
C GLN A 20 20.44 -0.09 12.34
N ALA A 21 19.30 -0.75 12.19
CA ALA A 21 18.04 -0.09 11.94
C ALA A 21 17.84 0.98 13.02
N GLU A 22 17.97 2.25 12.64
CA GLU A 22 17.60 3.34 13.51
C GLU A 22 16.16 3.09 13.95
N HIS A 23 15.93 3.04 15.24
CA HIS A 23 14.61 3.08 15.82
C HIS A 23 13.94 4.36 15.29
N VAL A 24 13.20 4.22 14.20
CA VAL A 24 12.40 5.32 13.66
C VAL A 24 11.40 5.66 14.76
N ASP A 25 11.56 6.84 15.33
CA ASP A 25 10.60 7.40 16.29
C ASP A 25 9.25 7.46 15.57
N LEU A 26 8.34 6.54 15.92
CA LEU A 26 7.01 6.37 15.32
C LEU A 26 6.08 7.55 15.61
N ARG A 27 6.60 8.64 16.20
CA ARG A 27 5.86 9.88 16.33
C ARG A 27 5.73 10.49 14.92
N PRO A 28 4.51 10.54 14.37
CA PRO A 28 4.32 11.06 13.02
C PRO A 28 4.74 12.53 12.98
N ASP A 29 5.56 12.89 11.97
CA ASP A 29 5.87 14.29 11.69
C ASP A 29 4.57 15.06 11.39
N VAL A 30 4.12 15.82 12.38
CA VAL A 30 2.85 16.54 12.37
C VAL A 30 2.89 17.73 11.42
N SER A 31 4.09 18.21 11.06
CA SER A 31 4.26 19.43 10.24
C SER A 31 3.80 19.24 8.79
N GLN A 32 3.80 18.02 8.28
CA GLN A 32 3.42 17.66 6.90
C GLN A 32 2.05 16.98 6.79
N ALA A 33 1.32 16.84 7.90
CA ALA A 33 0.03 16.15 7.89
C ALA A 33 -1.03 16.94 7.14
N HIS A 34 -1.57 16.37 6.06
CA HIS A 34 -2.74 16.90 5.35
C HIS A 34 -4.04 16.49 6.04
N VAL A 35 -4.14 15.20 6.45
CA VAL A 35 -5.26 14.70 7.26
C VAL A 35 -4.70 14.10 8.54
N ARG A 36 -5.28 14.45 9.68
CA ARG A 36 -4.89 13.96 10.99
C ARG A 36 -6.09 13.49 11.78
N PHE A 37 -6.03 12.26 12.27
CA PHE A 37 -6.98 11.71 13.21
C PHE A 37 -6.36 11.73 14.61
N ILE A 38 -7.14 12.17 15.61
CA ILE A 38 -6.69 12.27 17.01
C ILE A 38 -7.72 11.58 17.89
N GLY A 39 -7.35 10.40 18.41
CA GLY A 39 -8.19 9.60 19.29
C GLY A 39 -9.56 9.31 18.68
N LEU A 40 -9.64 9.14 17.35
CA LEU A 40 -10.91 9.07 16.62
C LEU A 40 -11.68 7.80 16.99
N GLY A 41 -12.94 7.97 17.37
CA GLY A 41 -13.89 6.90 17.61
C GLY A 41 -15.21 7.12 16.89
N LYS A 42 -15.84 6.02 16.46
CA LYS A 42 -17.17 6.01 15.84
C LYS A 42 -17.98 4.83 16.32
N THR A 43 -19.12 5.11 16.90
CA THR A 43 -20.15 4.10 17.24
C THR A 43 -21.44 4.45 16.50
N TYR A 44 -22.02 3.49 15.80
CA TYR A 44 -23.30 3.68 15.12
C TYR A 44 -24.46 3.44 16.09
N PRO A 45 -25.60 4.14 15.93
CA PRO A 45 -26.78 3.90 16.74
C PRO A 45 -27.20 2.43 16.70
N GLY A 46 -27.51 1.86 17.86
CA GLY A 46 -27.92 0.46 17.98
C GLY A 46 -26.80 -0.58 17.94
N GLN A 47 -25.54 -0.17 17.77
CA GLN A 47 -24.38 -1.07 17.85
C GLN A 47 -23.71 -0.96 19.22
N SER A 48 -23.41 -2.12 19.84
CA SER A 48 -22.69 -2.20 21.12
C SER A 48 -21.18 -2.06 20.95
N GLN A 49 -20.64 -2.42 19.77
CA GLN A 49 -19.21 -2.30 19.48
C GLN A 49 -18.95 -1.09 18.59
N PRO A 50 -17.90 -0.30 18.87
CA PRO A 50 -17.52 0.82 18.04
C PRO A 50 -16.97 0.32 16.69
N ALA A 51 -17.35 1.01 15.60
CA ALA A 51 -16.79 0.78 14.28
C ALA A 51 -15.37 1.33 14.15
N LEU A 52 -15.00 2.34 14.97
CA LEU A 52 -13.66 2.89 15.11
C LEU A 52 -13.41 3.21 16.58
N GLN A 53 -12.19 2.93 17.06
CA GLN A 53 -11.80 3.12 18.45
C GLN A 53 -10.37 3.63 18.57
N GLY A 54 -10.21 4.86 19.06
CA GLY A 54 -8.91 5.42 19.43
C GLY A 54 -7.92 5.50 18.26
N ILE A 55 -8.38 5.87 17.07
CA ILE A 55 -7.51 5.97 15.89
C ILE A 55 -6.67 7.24 15.96
N ASP A 56 -5.36 7.07 16.03
CA ASP A 56 -4.34 8.12 15.88
C ASP A 56 -3.55 7.86 14.59
N LEU A 57 -3.76 8.70 13.57
CA LEU A 57 -3.20 8.49 12.24
C LEU A 57 -2.95 9.83 11.54
N ASN A 58 -1.83 9.92 10.82
CA ASN A 58 -1.53 11.07 9.96
C ASN A 58 -1.32 10.63 8.52
N ILE A 59 -1.94 11.35 7.59
CA ILE A 59 -1.76 11.21 6.15
C ILE A 59 -1.04 12.47 5.67
N ARG A 60 0.09 12.29 4.97
CA ARG A 60 0.94 13.40 4.49
C ARG A 60 0.34 14.02 3.23
N ARG A 61 0.67 15.28 2.97
CA ARG A 61 0.25 15.95 1.73
C ARG A 61 0.95 15.30 0.52
N GLY A 62 0.18 15.05 -0.55
CA GLY A 62 0.68 14.51 -1.80
C GLY A 62 1.01 13.01 -1.78
N GLU A 63 0.83 12.30 -0.63
CA GLU A 63 1.04 10.85 -0.62
C GLU A 63 -0.19 10.07 -1.13
N ILE A 64 0.06 8.86 -1.62
CA ILE A 64 -0.96 7.84 -1.81
C ILE A 64 -0.92 6.93 -0.57
N PHE A 65 -1.96 6.99 0.24
CA PHE A 65 -2.07 6.30 1.52
C PHE A 65 -3.08 5.15 1.45
N GLY A 66 -2.63 3.94 1.76
CA GLY A 66 -3.46 2.74 1.78
C GLY A 66 -4.12 2.50 3.14
N ILE A 67 -5.38 2.09 3.15
CA ILE A 67 -6.07 1.58 4.36
C ILE A 67 -6.54 0.17 4.05
N ILE A 68 -5.99 -0.81 4.76
CA ILE A 68 -6.29 -2.23 4.58
C ILE A 68 -6.89 -2.85 5.85
N GLY A 69 -7.46 -4.03 5.71
CA GLY A 69 -8.08 -4.77 6.80
C GLY A 69 -9.19 -5.66 6.28
N ARG A 70 -9.64 -6.59 7.11
CA ARG A 70 -10.75 -7.50 6.77
C ARG A 70 -12.06 -6.73 6.55
N SER A 71 -13.05 -7.39 5.93
CA SER A 71 -14.41 -6.83 5.85
C SER A 71 -14.92 -6.50 7.24
N GLY A 72 -15.59 -5.35 7.39
CA GLY A 72 -16.08 -4.88 8.70
C GLY A 72 -15.02 -4.28 9.62
N ALA A 73 -13.75 -4.16 9.23
CA ALA A 73 -12.69 -3.58 10.07
C ALA A 73 -12.83 -2.07 10.36
N GLY A 74 -13.78 -1.36 9.72
CA GLY A 74 -14.01 0.07 9.91
C GLY A 74 -13.44 0.98 8.81
N LYS A 75 -12.86 0.41 7.74
CA LYS A 75 -12.19 1.16 6.67
C LYS A 75 -13.06 2.26 6.04
N SER A 76 -14.25 1.89 5.54
CA SER A 76 -15.16 2.87 4.92
C SER A 76 -15.69 3.90 5.93
N SER A 77 -15.86 3.53 7.20
CA SER A 77 -16.19 4.50 8.26
C SER A 77 -15.07 5.51 8.45
N LEU A 78 -13.79 5.05 8.48
CA LEU A 78 -12.63 5.93 8.58
C LEU A 78 -12.52 6.88 7.38
N LEU A 79 -12.78 6.39 6.16
CA LEU A 79 -12.78 7.22 4.96
C LEU A 79 -13.88 8.30 5.01
N ARG A 80 -15.10 7.92 5.42
CA ARG A 80 -16.27 8.81 5.42
C ARG A 80 -16.22 9.91 6.47
N VAL A 81 -15.41 9.79 7.50
CA VAL A 81 -15.21 10.87 8.46
C VAL A 81 -14.31 11.98 7.90
N ILE A 82 -13.45 11.70 6.89
CA ILE A 82 -12.60 12.73 6.27
C ILE A 82 -13.44 13.81 5.56
N ASN A 83 -14.48 13.40 4.81
CA ASN A 83 -15.39 14.34 4.11
C ASN A 83 -16.64 14.66 4.93
N ARG A 84 -16.65 14.26 6.21
CA ARG A 84 -17.75 14.44 7.15
C ARG A 84 -19.11 13.95 6.61
N LEU A 85 -19.11 12.86 5.83
CA LEU A 85 -20.31 12.06 5.56
C LEU A 85 -20.74 11.30 6.80
N GLU A 86 -19.77 10.93 7.65
CA GLU A 86 -19.98 10.37 8.98
C GLU A 86 -19.35 11.32 10.03
N GLN A 87 -20.06 11.52 11.12
CA GLN A 87 -19.52 12.28 12.26
C GLN A 87 -18.85 11.33 13.25
N PRO A 88 -17.65 11.63 13.73
CA PRO A 88 -17.05 10.88 14.83
C PRO A 88 -17.90 11.02 16.09
N THR A 89 -17.91 10.00 16.93
CA THR A 89 -18.53 10.04 18.26
C THR A 89 -17.51 10.45 19.33
N GLN A 90 -16.22 10.27 19.04
CA GLN A 90 -15.10 10.66 19.90
C GLN A 90 -13.92 11.12 19.04
N GLY A 91 -13.03 11.91 19.64
CA GLY A 91 -11.83 12.39 18.97
C GLY A 91 -12.10 13.46 17.92
N ARG A 92 -11.13 13.70 17.04
CA ARG A 92 -11.16 14.80 16.05
C ARG A 92 -10.51 14.38 14.74
N VAL A 93 -10.97 15.03 13.65
CA VAL A 93 -10.32 14.99 12.34
C VAL A 93 -9.87 16.40 11.99
N LEU A 94 -8.59 16.55 11.70
CA LEU A 94 -8.03 17.81 11.22
C LEU A 94 -7.67 17.66 9.74
N ILE A 95 -8.01 18.67 8.94
CA ILE A 95 -7.55 18.82 7.56
C ILE A 95 -6.84 20.17 7.50
N ASP A 96 -5.58 20.17 7.05
CA ASP A 96 -4.71 21.34 7.08
C ASP A 96 -4.72 22.04 8.45
N GLN A 97 -4.62 21.24 9.53
CA GLN A 97 -4.66 21.67 10.92
C GLN A 97 -6.02 22.24 11.41
N ALA A 98 -7.01 22.38 10.53
CA ALA A 98 -8.34 22.86 10.87
C ALA A 98 -9.23 21.68 11.32
N ASP A 99 -9.88 21.84 12.48
CA ASP A 99 -10.83 20.85 13.01
C ASP A 99 -12.15 20.94 12.24
N ILE A 100 -12.43 19.93 11.40
CA ILE A 100 -13.63 19.89 10.55
C ILE A 100 -14.94 19.73 11.36
N ALA A 101 -14.87 19.36 12.64
CA ALA A 101 -16.05 19.29 13.50
C ALA A 101 -16.67 20.67 13.74
N ARG A 102 -15.88 21.74 13.63
CA ARG A 102 -16.28 23.13 13.86
C ARG A 102 -16.88 23.80 12.63
N TYR A 103 -16.92 23.11 11.47
CA TYR A 103 -17.41 23.69 10.23
C TYR A 103 -18.94 23.77 10.24
N ASP A 104 -19.46 24.92 9.84
CA ASP A 104 -20.87 25.12 9.50
C ASP A 104 -21.20 24.51 8.12
N GLU A 105 -22.43 24.61 7.68
CA GLU A 105 -22.88 24.03 6.40
C GLU A 105 -22.15 24.62 5.19
N GLU A 106 -21.83 25.92 5.20
CA GLU A 106 -21.12 26.58 4.10
C GLU A 106 -19.67 26.09 4.02
N ALA A 107 -18.96 26.03 5.14
CA ALA A 107 -17.61 25.50 5.25
C ALA A 107 -17.57 24.02 4.88
N LEU A 108 -18.61 23.22 5.21
CA LEU A 108 -18.71 21.83 4.81
C LEU A 108 -18.91 21.64 3.31
N VAL A 109 -19.70 22.51 2.67
CA VAL A 109 -19.85 22.49 1.22
C VAL A 109 -18.51 22.82 0.56
N ALA A 110 -17.76 23.81 1.06
CA ALA A 110 -16.43 24.15 0.58
C ALA A 110 -15.44 22.98 0.79
N LEU A 111 -15.43 22.36 1.97
CA LEU A 111 -14.62 21.18 2.28
C LEU A 111 -14.89 20.04 1.28
N ARG A 112 -16.17 19.71 1.05
CA ARG A 112 -16.55 18.61 0.15
C ARG A 112 -16.22 18.89 -1.31
N ARG A 113 -16.09 20.13 -1.73
CA ARG A 113 -15.57 20.51 -3.06
C ARG A 113 -14.07 20.25 -3.16
N ASN A 114 -13.33 20.44 -2.05
CA ASN A 114 -11.90 20.19 -1.97
C ASN A 114 -11.54 18.71 -1.77
N ILE A 115 -12.53 17.84 -1.61
CA ILE A 115 -12.37 16.40 -1.44
C ILE A 115 -13.15 15.65 -2.52
N GLY A 116 -12.43 15.08 -3.50
CA GLY A 116 -13.04 14.17 -4.46
C GLY A 116 -13.30 12.79 -3.85
N MET A 117 -14.33 12.11 -4.32
CA MET A 117 -14.61 10.73 -3.88
C MET A 117 -14.96 9.84 -5.05
N ILE A 118 -14.29 8.68 -5.10
CA ILE A 118 -14.53 7.59 -6.04
C ILE A 118 -15.18 6.45 -5.25
N PHE A 119 -16.29 5.93 -5.75
CA PHE A 119 -17.09 4.90 -5.10
C PHE A 119 -16.91 3.54 -5.75
N GLN A 120 -17.09 2.49 -5.01
CA GLN A 120 -17.02 1.09 -5.46
C GLN A 120 -17.96 0.79 -6.65
N HIS A 121 -19.16 1.34 -6.66
CA HIS A 121 -20.20 1.11 -7.68
C HIS A 121 -20.33 2.24 -8.71
N PHE A 122 -19.25 3.00 -8.97
CA PHE A 122 -19.18 4.13 -9.90
C PHE A 122 -20.16 5.28 -9.60
N ASN A 123 -21.37 5.01 -9.15
CA ASN A 123 -22.45 5.95 -8.84
C ASN A 123 -22.72 6.96 -9.97
N LEU A 124 -22.69 6.48 -11.22
CA LEU A 124 -23.00 7.30 -12.39
C LEU A 124 -24.52 7.41 -12.56
N MET A 125 -24.96 8.59 -12.99
CA MET A 125 -26.36 8.79 -13.36
C MET A 125 -26.63 8.14 -14.70
N SER A 126 -27.39 7.05 -14.72
CA SER A 126 -27.69 6.26 -15.92
C SER A 126 -28.40 7.03 -17.03
N ALA A 127 -29.24 8.01 -16.67
CA ALA A 127 -29.97 8.88 -17.59
C ALA A 127 -29.16 10.07 -18.12
N LYS A 128 -27.85 10.13 -17.82
CA LYS A 128 -26.94 11.22 -18.23
C LYS A 128 -25.76 10.66 -19.01
N THR A 129 -25.32 11.41 -20.03
CA THR A 129 -24.11 11.06 -20.80
C THR A 129 -22.85 11.18 -19.91
N VAL A 130 -21.71 10.71 -20.42
CA VAL A 130 -20.39 10.89 -19.80
C VAL A 130 -20.14 12.37 -19.50
N TRP A 131 -20.30 13.22 -20.49
CA TRP A 131 -20.19 14.68 -20.32
C TRP A 131 -21.04 15.21 -19.17
N GLN A 132 -22.32 14.86 -19.19
CA GLN A 132 -23.28 15.35 -18.19
C GLN A 132 -22.99 14.83 -16.78
N ASN A 133 -22.46 13.61 -16.65
CA ASN A 133 -22.02 13.06 -15.37
C ASN A 133 -20.86 13.86 -14.78
N VAL A 134 -19.87 14.23 -15.60
CA VAL A 134 -18.69 15.01 -15.16
C VAL A 134 -19.06 16.47 -14.93
N GLU A 135 -19.92 17.07 -15.77
CA GLU A 135 -20.33 18.49 -15.66
C GLU A 135 -21.20 18.78 -14.43
N LEU A 136 -21.98 17.80 -13.99
CA LEU A 136 -23.05 17.99 -13.00
C LEU A 136 -22.60 18.71 -11.72
N PRO A 137 -21.51 18.34 -11.05
CA PRO A 137 -21.10 19.04 -9.82
C PRO A 137 -20.81 20.53 -10.06
N LEU A 138 -20.19 20.89 -11.19
CA LEU A 138 -19.94 22.29 -11.54
C LEU A 138 -21.25 23.06 -11.84
N LYS A 139 -22.20 22.37 -12.47
CA LYS A 139 -23.51 22.96 -12.74
C LYS A 139 -24.28 23.27 -11.45
N VAL A 140 -24.26 22.34 -10.50
CA VAL A 140 -24.83 22.51 -9.16
C VAL A 140 -24.12 23.63 -8.38
N ALA A 141 -22.82 23.77 -8.56
CA ALA A 141 -22.02 24.83 -7.94
C ALA A 141 -22.22 26.21 -8.60
N GLY A 142 -23.06 26.34 -9.66
CA GLY A 142 -23.31 27.61 -10.31
C GLY A 142 -22.20 28.10 -11.24
N VAL A 143 -21.21 27.27 -11.57
CA VAL A 143 -20.09 27.65 -12.45
C VAL A 143 -20.58 28.00 -13.85
N ALA A 144 -20.05 29.08 -14.46
CA ALA A 144 -20.43 29.56 -15.78
C ALA A 144 -20.24 28.49 -16.88
N LYS A 145 -21.15 28.43 -17.85
CA LYS A 145 -21.18 27.39 -18.90
C LYS A 145 -19.84 27.24 -19.64
N ALA A 146 -19.21 28.34 -20.03
CA ALA A 146 -17.93 28.30 -20.76
C ALA A 146 -16.80 27.66 -19.92
N GLN A 147 -16.75 27.97 -18.60
CA GLN A 147 -15.77 27.38 -17.68
C GLN A 147 -16.03 25.88 -17.48
N ARG A 148 -17.31 25.48 -17.31
CA ARG A 148 -17.68 24.06 -17.20
C ARG A 148 -17.23 23.27 -18.43
N GLN A 149 -17.55 23.80 -19.64
CA GLN A 149 -17.20 23.15 -20.89
C GLN A 149 -15.70 22.96 -21.08
N ARG A 150 -14.89 23.96 -20.71
CA ARG A 150 -13.42 23.84 -20.73
C ARG A 150 -12.96 22.76 -19.77
N LYS A 151 -13.40 22.84 -18.50
CA LYS A 151 -12.98 21.90 -17.45
C LYS A 151 -13.34 20.45 -17.74
N VAL A 152 -14.57 20.20 -18.21
CA VAL A 152 -15.01 18.84 -18.57
C VAL A 152 -14.18 18.28 -19.70
N ARG A 153 -13.86 19.08 -20.73
CA ARG A 153 -13.02 18.64 -21.86
C ARG A 153 -11.62 18.25 -21.40
N GLU A 154 -10.99 19.10 -20.55
CA GLU A 154 -9.67 18.85 -19.97
C GLU A 154 -9.67 17.54 -19.17
N LEU A 155 -10.69 17.29 -18.35
CA LEU A 155 -10.78 16.09 -17.54
C LEU A 155 -11.09 14.83 -18.36
N LEU A 156 -11.93 14.93 -19.38
CA LEU A 156 -12.18 13.78 -20.27
C LEU A 156 -10.93 13.41 -21.07
N GLN A 157 -10.13 14.39 -21.47
CA GLN A 157 -8.82 14.15 -22.08
C GLN A 157 -7.85 13.51 -21.07
N LEU A 158 -7.79 13.99 -19.84
CA LEU A 158 -6.93 13.43 -18.77
C LEU A 158 -7.22 11.94 -18.53
N VAL A 159 -8.49 11.55 -18.56
CA VAL A 159 -8.89 10.15 -18.34
C VAL A 159 -9.01 9.33 -19.63
N GLY A 160 -8.73 9.90 -20.82
CA GLY A 160 -8.77 9.23 -22.13
C GLY A 160 -10.17 8.83 -22.56
N LEU A 161 -11.14 9.73 -22.41
CA LEU A 161 -12.56 9.53 -22.78
C LEU A 161 -13.14 10.67 -23.63
N GLU A 162 -12.32 11.45 -24.32
CA GLU A 162 -12.75 12.56 -25.14
C GLU A 162 -13.71 12.14 -26.27
N ASP A 163 -13.52 10.96 -26.83
CA ASP A 163 -14.35 10.37 -27.89
C ASP A 163 -15.67 9.76 -27.38
N LYS A 164 -15.83 9.64 -26.06
CA LYS A 164 -16.99 9.02 -25.39
C LYS A 164 -17.92 10.01 -24.70
N HIS A 165 -17.76 11.32 -24.93
CA HIS A 165 -18.47 12.37 -24.18
C HIS A 165 -20.00 12.27 -24.26
N ASP A 166 -20.57 11.82 -25.39
CA ASP A 166 -22.01 11.70 -25.61
C ASP A 166 -22.59 10.29 -25.31
N VAL A 167 -21.71 9.36 -24.88
CA VAL A 167 -22.11 7.97 -24.59
C VAL A 167 -22.76 7.89 -23.21
N TYR A 168 -23.73 7.00 -23.03
CA TYR A 168 -24.39 6.74 -21.74
C TYR A 168 -23.66 5.64 -20.94
N PRO A 169 -23.76 5.65 -19.61
CA PRO A 169 -23.08 4.66 -18.75
C PRO A 169 -23.36 3.20 -19.10
N ALA A 170 -24.57 2.88 -19.58
CA ALA A 170 -24.92 1.52 -19.99
C ALA A 170 -24.05 0.97 -21.13
N GLN A 171 -23.48 1.85 -21.96
CA GLN A 171 -22.67 1.52 -23.14
C GLN A 171 -21.15 1.48 -22.83
N LEU A 172 -20.76 1.71 -21.57
CA LEU A 172 -19.37 1.77 -21.15
C LEU A 172 -18.94 0.46 -20.48
N SER A 173 -17.67 0.08 -20.67
CA SER A 173 -17.02 -0.96 -19.86
C SER A 173 -16.87 -0.53 -18.40
N GLY A 174 -16.58 -1.46 -17.49
CA GLY A 174 -16.31 -1.16 -16.07
C GLY A 174 -15.20 -0.13 -15.89
N GLY A 175 -14.07 -0.31 -16.58
CA GLY A 175 -12.95 0.62 -16.55
C GLY A 175 -13.29 2.01 -17.10
N GLN A 176 -14.10 2.09 -18.17
CA GLN A 176 -14.56 3.38 -18.69
C GLN A 176 -15.49 4.08 -17.70
N LYS A 177 -16.41 3.35 -17.06
CA LYS A 177 -17.24 3.90 -15.96
C LYS A 177 -16.40 4.44 -14.82
N GLN A 178 -15.34 3.74 -14.44
CA GLN A 178 -14.41 4.18 -13.39
C GLN A 178 -13.68 5.46 -13.80
N ARG A 179 -13.20 5.55 -15.03
CA ARG A 179 -12.57 6.77 -15.56
C ARG A 179 -13.51 7.97 -15.55
N VAL A 180 -14.81 7.80 -15.86
CA VAL A 180 -15.83 8.84 -15.69
C VAL A 180 -15.98 9.24 -14.22
N GLY A 181 -15.98 8.27 -13.30
CA GLY A 181 -16.01 8.49 -11.85
C GLY A 181 -14.81 9.32 -11.36
N ILE A 182 -13.61 9.00 -11.86
CA ILE A 182 -12.38 9.75 -11.59
C ILE A 182 -12.50 11.19 -12.12
N ALA A 183 -12.88 11.39 -13.38
CA ALA A 183 -13.05 12.73 -13.95
C ALA A 183 -14.05 13.57 -13.15
N ARG A 184 -15.19 12.99 -12.76
CA ARG A 184 -16.19 13.64 -11.92
C ARG A 184 -15.65 14.01 -10.53
N ALA A 185 -14.84 13.15 -9.92
CA ALA A 185 -14.24 13.40 -8.61
C ALA A 185 -13.21 14.55 -8.65
N LEU A 186 -12.55 14.77 -9.79
CA LEU A 186 -11.53 15.79 -9.99
C LEU A 186 -12.09 17.16 -10.43
N VAL A 187 -13.39 17.27 -10.68
CA VAL A 187 -13.98 18.43 -11.37
C VAL A 187 -13.85 19.78 -10.63
N HIS A 188 -13.72 19.72 -9.31
CA HIS A 188 -13.53 20.90 -8.45
C HIS A 188 -12.06 21.18 -8.08
N ASP A 189 -11.09 20.56 -8.74
CA ASP A 189 -9.67 20.62 -8.40
C ASP A 189 -9.40 20.29 -6.92
N PRO A 190 -9.83 19.10 -6.44
CA PRO A 190 -9.69 18.75 -5.05
C PRO A 190 -8.22 18.62 -4.65
N CYS A 191 -7.91 18.82 -3.36
CA CYS A 191 -6.60 18.53 -2.80
C CYS A 191 -6.50 17.11 -2.21
N ILE A 192 -7.64 16.45 -1.95
CA ILE A 192 -7.72 15.08 -1.44
C ILE A 192 -8.65 14.27 -2.34
N LEU A 193 -8.26 13.04 -2.66
CA LEU A 193 -9.08 12.07 -3.38
C LEU A 193 -9.28 10.82 -2.52
N LEU A 194 -10.51 10.51 -2.18
CA LEU A 194 -10.90 9.34 -1.43
C LEU A 194 -11.35 8.24 -2.40
N CYS A 195 -10.75 7.05 -2.29
CA CYS A 195 -11.05 5.91 -3.15
C CYS A 195 -11.58 4.77 -2.26
N ASP A 196 -12.89 4.55 -2.27
CA ASP A 196 -13.55 3.45 -1.55
C ASP A 196 -13.69 2.24 -2.48
N GLU A 197 -12.75 1.29 -2.38
CA GLU A 197 -12.66 0.07 -3.20
C GLU A 197 -12.80 0.32 -4.72
N ALA A 198 -12.09 1.32 -5.22
CA ALA A 198 -12.23 1.85 -6.58
C ALA A 198 -11.91 0.85 -7.71
N THR A 199 -11.32 -0.30 -7.41
CA THR A 199 -10.91 -1.33 -8.41
C THR A 199 -11.56 -2.68 -8.21
N SER A 200 -12.30 -2.89 -7.12
CA SER A 200 -12.84 -4.22 -6.72
C SER A 200 -13.82 -4.87 -7.73
N ALA A 201 -14.38 -4.09 -8.65
CA ALA A 201 -15.31 -4.56 -9.67
C ALA A 201 -14.66 -4.66 -11.08
N LEU A 202 -13.33 -4.57 -11.18
CA LEU A 202 -12.58 -4.54 -12.43
C LEU A 202 -11.72 -5.79 -12.59
N ASP A 203 -11.44 -6.15 -13.84
CA ASP A 203 -10.45 -7.18 -14.15
C ASP A 203 -9.01 -6.68 -13.86
N PRO A 204 -8.02 -7.59 -13.74
CA PRO A 204 -6.65 -7.21 -13.35
C PRO A 204 -5.98 -6.21 -14.31
N GLU A 205 -6.18 -6.32 -15.62
CA GLU A 205 -5.58 -5.41 -16.61
C GLU A 205 -6.17 -4.01 -16.48
N THR A 206 -7.49 -3.92 -16.39
CA THR A 206 -8.21 -2.67 -16.15
C THR A 206 -7.81 -2.04 -14.81
N THR A 207 -7.68 -2.85 -13.75
CA THR A 207 -7.18 -2.41 -12.43
C THR A 207 -5.81 -1.75 -12.56
N ALA A 208 -4.85 -2.41 -13.20
CA ALA A 208 -3.50 -1.86 -13.41
C ALA A 208 -3.53 -0.52 -14.17
N SER A 209 -4.38 -0.40 -15.19
CA SER A 209 -4.60 0.82 -15.97
C SER A 209 -5.16 1.97 -15.12
N ILE A 210 -6.15 1.71 -14.27
CA ILE A 210 -6.75 2.70 -13.35
C ILE A 210 -5.74 3.15 -12.29
N LEU A 211 -4.96 2.22 -11.73
CA LEU A 211 -3.93 2.55 -10.75
C LEU A 211 -2.80 3.39 -11.36
N ALA A 212 -2.38 3.08 -12.60
CA ALA A 212 -1.42 3.90 -13.33
C ALA A 212 -1.95 5.33 -13.54
N LEU A 213 -3.23 5.48 -13.90
CA LEU A 213 -3.89 6.78 -14.02
C LEU A 213 -3.91 7.53 -12.68
N LEU A 214 -4.24 6.87 -11.57
CA LEU A 214 -4.24 7.50 -10.25
C LEU A 214 -2.84 7.96 -9.82
N ARG A 215 -1.80 7.17 -10.09
CA ARG A 215 -0.40 7.57 -9.84
C ARG A 215 0.01 8.78 -10.67
N ASP A 216 -0.32 8.80 -11.97
CA ASP A 216 -0.06 9.94 -12.85
C ASP A 216 -0.76 11.22 -12.36
N ILE A 217 -2.03 11.12 -11.97
CA ILE A 217 -2.80 12.22 -11.38
C ILE A 217 -2.15 12.70 -10.08
N ASN A 218 -1.77 11.77 -9.17
CA ASN A 218 -1.10 12.13 -7.92
C ASN A 218 0.19 12.91 -8.18
N GLN A 219 1.03 12.44 -9.10
CA GLN A 219 2.32 13.08 -9.42
C GLN A 219 2.15 14.45 -10.08
N ARG A 220 1.23 14.57 -11.06
CA ARG A 220 1.02 15.82 -11.80
C ARG A 220 0.33 16.90 -11.00
N LEU A 221 -0.63 16.52 -10.14
CA LEU A 221 -1.46 17.46 -9.41
C LEU A 221 -1.04 17.64 -7.94
N GLY A 222 -0.10 16.85 -7.44
CA GLY A 222 0.28 16.86 -6.01
C GLY A 222 -0.86 16.43 -5.09
N LEU A 223 -1.80 15.64 -5.61
CA LEU A 223 -3.04 15.25 -4.96
C LEU A 223 -2.78 14.21 -3.87
N THR A 224 -3.30 14.41 -2.66
CA THR A 224 -3.30 13.38 -1.63
C THR A 224 -4.37 12.35 -1.93
N ILE A 225 -4.01 11.06 -2.03
CA ILE A 225 -4.97 9.99 -2.31
C ILE A 225 -5.08 9.06 -1.10
N VAL A 226 -6.31 8.81 -0.64
CA VAL A 226 -6.59 7.80 0.39
C VAL A 226 -7.33 6.65 -0.25
N LEU A 227 -6.68 5.48 -0.29
CA LEU A 227 -7.15 4.30 -1.00
C LEU A 227 -7.56 3.20 -0.02
N ILE A 228 -8.81 2.78 -0.07
CA ILE A 228 -9.28 1.54 0.58
C ILE A 228 -9.30 0.42 -0.44
N THR A 229 -8.68 -0.70 -0.09
CA THR A 229 -8.76 -1.93 -0.89
C THR A 229 -8.55 -3.15 -0.01
N HIS A 230 -9.01 -4.30 -0.48
CA HIS A 230 -8.66 -5.61 0.06
C HIS A 230 -7.60 -6.34 -0.79
N GLU A 231 -7.16 -5.74 -1.89
CA GLU A 231 -6.15 -6.26 -2.79
C GLU A 231 -4.74 -5.78 -2.36
N MET A 232 -3.98 -6.65 -1.72
CA MET A 232 -2.65 -6.30 -1.19
C MET A 232 -1.67 -5.92 -2.29
N ALA A 233 -1.77 -6.52 -3.48
CA ALA A 233 -0.95 -6.15 -4.64
C ALA A 233 -1.16 -4.69 -5.05
N VAL A 234 -2.41 -4.19 -5.01
CA VAL A 234 -2.75 -2.79 -5.27
C VAL A 234 -2.03 -1.85 -4.31
N VAL A 235 -2.03 -2.19 -3.01
CA VAL A 235 -1.35 -1.38 -1.97
C VAL A 235 0.16 -1.38 -2.20
N ARG A 236 0.75 -2.57 -2.41
CA ARG A 236 2.19 -2.72 -2.66
C ARG A 236 2.67 -1.88 -3.84
N ASP A 237 1.92 -1.90 -4.95
CA ASP A 237 2.34 -1.32 -6.21
C ASP A 237 1.99 0.17 -6.34
N THR A 238 1.14 0.70 -5.44
CA THR A 238 0.58 2.06 -5.61
C THR A 238 0.79 2.96 -4.41
N CYS A 239 0.73 2.45 -3.18
CA CYS A 239 0.76 3.27 -1.98
C CYS A 239 2.19 3.53 -1.48
N HIS A 240 2.40 4.71 -0.88
CA HIS A 240 3.65 5.06 -0.20
C HIS A 240 3.64 4.50 1.23
N ARG A 241 2.53 4.71 1.94
CA ARG A 241 2.32 4.24 3.30
C ARG A 241 0.99 3.52 3.43
N VAL A 242 0.87 2.71 4.46
CA VAL A 242 -0.31 1.89 4.72
C VAL A 242 -0.67 1.89 6.20
N ALA A 243 -1.97 1.82 6.48
CA ALA A 243 -2.54 1.55 7.80
C ALA A 243 -3.35 0.26 7.75
N VAL A 244 -3.17 -0.58 8.75
CA VAL A 244 -3.88 -1.85 8.92
C VAL A 244 -4.92 -1.70 10.01
N LEU A 245 -6.17 -1.92 9.68
CA LEU A 245 -7.29 -1.89 10.62
C LEU A 245 -7.77 -3.30 10.97
N GLU A 246 -8.01 -3.51 12.24
CA GLU A 246 -8.68 -4.69 12.76
C GLU A 246 -9.71 -4.28 13.81
N ARG A 247 -10.98 -4.68 13.63
CA ARG A 247 -12.07 -4.44 14.58
C ARG A 247 -12.16 -2.99 15.06
N GLY A 248 -12.00 -2.04 14.13
CA GLY A 248 -12.07 -0.61 14.42
C GLY A 248 -10.81 -0.01 15.05
N GLN A 249 -9.73 -0.77 15.21
CA GLN A 249 -8.47 -0.31 15.77
C GLN A 249 -7.37 -0.27 14.72
N LEU A 250 -6.45 0.67 14.84
CA LEU A 250 -5.22 0.72 14.07
C LEU A 250 -4.21 -0.24 14.71
N VAL A 251 -3.87 -1.33 14.02
CA VAL A 251 -2.98 -2.36 14.57
C VAL A 251 -1.55 -2.27 14.03
N GLU A 252 -1.38 -1.69 12.84
CA GLU A 252 -0.05 -1.47 12.26
C GLU A 252 -0.11 -0.31 11.25
N GLN A 253 0.96 0.46 11.12
CA GLN A 253 1.13 1.49 10.09
C GLN A 253 2.60 1.71 9.76
N GLY A 254 2.89 2.11 8.53
CA GLY A 254 4.27 2.41 8.11
C GLY A 254 4.39 2.62 6.61
N GLU A 255 5.62 2.78 6.16
CA GLU A 255 5.95 2.71 4.73
C GLU A 255 5.59 1.31 4.19
N VAL A 256 5.05 1.25 2.96
CA VAL A 256 4.57 -0.03 2.41
C VAL A 256 5.68 -1.09 2.39
N TRP A 257 6.90 -0.73 2.01
CA TRP A 257 8.01 -1.67 1.96
C TRP A 257 8.35 -2.27 3.33
N GLN A 258 8.24 -1.48 4.43
CA GLN A 258 8.47 -1.96 5.79
C GLN A 258 7.38 -2.92 6.25
N VAL A 259 6.10 -2.50 6.11
CA VAL A 259 4.96 -3.31 6.54
C VAL A 259 4.87 -4.62 5.74
N PHE A 260 5.17 -4.58 4.44
CA PHE A 260 5.12 -5.77 3.58
C PHE A 260 6.30 -6.71 3.77
N GLY A 261 7.47 -6.18 4.09
CA GLY A 261 8.67 -6.98 4.31
C GLY A 261 8.82 -7.51 5.73
N ALA A 262 8.34 -6.76 6.75
CA ALA A 262 8.53 -7.09 8.15
C ALA A 262 7.27 -6.82 8.99
N ALA A 263 6.15 -7.43 8.59
CA ALA A 263 4.86 -7.30 9.28
C ALA A 263 4.96 -7.72 10.76
N GLN A 264 4.64 -6.80 11.66
CA GLN A 264 4.72 -7.02 13.11
C GLN A 264 3.44 -7.64 13.66
N HIS A 265 2.27 -7.22 13.17
CA HIS A 265 1.01 -7.68 13.69
C HIS A 265 0.51 -8.96 12.99
N ALA A 266 -0.10 -9.88 13.73
CA ALA A 266 -0.60 -11.16 13.20
C ALA A 266 -1.63 -10.96 12.06
N THR A 267 -2.50 -9.96 12.19
CA THR A 267 -3.48 -9.63 11.14
C THR A 267 -2.81 -9.17 9.86
N THR A 268 -1.76 -8.36 9.95
CA THR A 268 -0.97 -7.92 8.79
C THR A 268 -0.34 -9.12 8.09
N ARG A 269 0.31 -10.00 8.85
CA ARG A 269 0.89 -11.25 8.30
C ARG A 269 -0.15 -12.09 7.58
N THR A 270 -1.33 -12.25 8.17
CA THR A 270 -2.43 -12.99 7.54
C THR A 270 -2.91 -12.34 6.23
N LEU A 271 -3.02 -11.00 6.19
CA LEU A 271 -3.43 -10.27 4.99
C LEU A 271 -2.39 -10.37 3.88
N LEU A 272 -1.10 -10.38 4.23
CA LEU A 272 0.00 -10.44 3.28
C LEU A 272 0.38 -11.86 2.86
N ALA A 273 -0.09 -12.89 3.57
CA ALA A 273 0.24 -14.29 3.29
C ALA A 273 0.06 -14.70 1.80
N PRO A 274 -1.00 -14.26 1.08
CA PRO A 274 -1.15 -14.61 -0.34
C PRO A 274 -0.06 -14.05 -1.27
N LEU A 275 0.66 -13.02 -0.85
CA LEU A 275 1.75 -12.41 -1.63
C LEU A 275 3.13 -12.96 -1.27
N GLN A 276 3.23 -13.72 -0.19
CA GLN A 276 4.51 -14.27 0.25
C GLN A 276 4.82 -15.58 -0.47
N PRO A 277 6.11 -15.88 -0.71
CA PRO A 277 6.48 -17.18 -1.23
C PRO A 277 6.04 -18.28 -0.24
N THR A 278 5.39 -19.29 -0.77
CA THR A 278 4.92 -20.45 -0.03
C THR A 278 5.68 -21.68 -0.52
N LEU A 279 5.95 -22.62 0.36
CA LEU A 279 6.55 -23.89 -0.04
C LEU A 279 5.64 -24.61 -1.04
N PRO A 280 6.21 -25.24 -2.07
CA PRO A 280 5.46 -26.16 -2.92
C PRO A 280 4.80 -27.27 -2.08
N GLU A 281 3.55 -27.63 -2.39
CA GLU A 281 2.80 -28.64 -1.63
C GLU A 281 3.57 -29.96 -1.48
N ALA A 282 4.27 -30.39 -2.53
CA ALA A 282 5.09 -31.59 -2.51
C ALA A 282 6.21 -31.55 -1.45
N LEU A 283 6.78 -30.37 -1.17
CA LEU A 283 7.81 -30.21 -0.15
C LEU A 283 7.23 -30.00 1.25
N THR A 284 6.02 -29.44 1.35
CA THR A 284 5.36 -29.20 2.64
C THR A 284 5.08 -30.52 3.37
N ALA A 285 4.76 -31.59 2.64
CA ALA A 285 4.53 -32.92 3.20
C ALA A 285 5.79 -33.55 3.78
N ASP A 286 6.97 -33.21 3.26
CA ASP A 286 8.26 -33.79 3.65
C ASP A 286 8.96 -33.00 4.77
N ILE A 287 8.44 -31.84 5.15
CA ILE A 287 9.04 -31.01 6.19
C ILE A 287 8.71 -31.59 7.58
N LYS A 288 9.78 -31.78 8.35
CA LYS A 288 9.72 -32.21 9.76
C LYS A 288 10.22 -31.13 10.68
N ALA A 289 9.64 -31.04 11.89
CA ALA A 289 10.07 -30.08 12.89
C ALA A 289 11.52 -30.30 13.38
N ALA A 290 12.02 -31.55 13.28
CA ALA A 290 13.37 -31.92 13.67
C ALA A 290 14.08 -32.72 12.54
N PRO A 291 15.42 -32.68 12.46
CA PRO A 291 16.16 -33.44 11.47
C PRO A 291 15.92 -34.95 11.64
N SER A 292 15.65 -35.66 10.54
CA SER A 292 15.40 -37.11 10.53
C SER A 292 16.67 -37.90 10.30
N SER A 293 17.73 -37.27 9.81
CA SER A 293 19.05 -37.88 9.56
C SER A 293 20.16 -36.85 9.68
N PRO A 294 21.44 -37.26 9.81
CA PRO A 294 22.58 -36.35 9.80
C PRO A 294 22.68 -35.50 8.51
N ASP A 295 22.12 -35.99 7.41
CA ASP A 295 22.14 -35.37 6.09
C ASP A 295 20.90 -34.48 5.83
N SER A 296 20.01 -34.35 6.81
CA SER A 296 18.81 -33.50 6.67
C SER A 296 19.19 -32.04 6.42
N ALA A 297 18.55 -31.40 5.43
CA ALA A 297 18.75 -30.02 5.14
C ALA A 297 17.74 -29.16 5.97
N ILE A 298 18.19 -28.03 6.51
CA ILE A 298 17.30 -27.04 7.13
C ILE A 298 16.65 -26.20 6.05
N VAL A 299 15.37 -25.91 6.21
CA VAL A 299 14.60 -25.03 5.32
C VAL A 299 14.40 -23.69 6.01
N LEU A 300 14.95 -22.65 5.38
CA LEU A 300 14.90 -21.28 5.89
C LEU A 300 14.06 -20.42 4.95
N LYS A 301 13.23 -19.55 5.55
CA LYS A 301 12.64 -18.40 4.87
C LYS A 301 13.45 -17.18 5.25
N LEU A 302 13.95 -16.47 4.25
CA LEU A 302 14.81 -15.29 4.39
C LEU A 302 14.10 -14.08 3.81
N THR A 303 14.09 -12.98 4.54
CA THR A 303 13.60 -11.69 4.05
C THR A 303 14.72 -10.66 4.15
N ALA A 304 15.11 -10.06 3.03
CA ALA A 304 16.17 -9.06 2.97
C ALA A 304 15.72 -7.82 2.20
N PHE A 305 16.14 -6.65 2.67
CA PHE A 305 15.92 -5.37 2.01
C PHE A 305 17.17 -4.89 1.27
N GLY A 306 16.97 -4.04 0.26
CA GLY A 306 18.04 -3.54 -0.58
C GLY A 306 18.26 -4.42 -1.80
N ASP A 307 19.47 -4.35 -2.37
CA ASP A 307 19.89 -5.18 -3.49
C ASP A 307 20.81 -6.32 -2.97
N PRO A 308 20.24 -7.44 -2.50
CA PRO A 308 21.03 -8.49 -1.88
C PRO A 308 21.88 -9.20 -2.93
N ASP A 309 23.19 -9.27 -2.69
CA ASP A 309 24.07 -10.16 -3.44
C ASP A 309 23.76 -11.61 -3.08
N LEU A 310 22.92 -12.27 -3.89
CA LEU A 310 22.53 -13.66 -3.68
C LEU A 310 23.73 -14.61 -3.76
N THR A 311 24.76 -14.27 -4.53
CA THR A 311 25.98 -15.09 -4.62
C THR A 311 26.74 -15.06 -3.30
N ALA A 312 26.92 -13.87 -2.74
CA ALA A 312 27.53 -13.71 -1.41
C ALA A 312 26.68 -14.34 -0.32
N LEU A 313 25.35 -14.18 -0.35
CA LEU A 313 24.44 -14.85 0.58
C LEU A 313 24.61 -16.38 0.56
N PHE A 314 24.59 -17.00 -0.62
CA PHE A 314 24.72 -18.45 -0.73
C PHE A 314 26.12 -18.94 -0.35
N ALA A 315 27.18 -18.16 -0.62
CA ALA A 315 28.52 -18.48 -0.17
C ALA A 315 28.65 -18.42 1.37
N GLU A 316 28.04 -17.44 2.01
CA GLU A 316 28.03 -17.29 3.48
C GLU A 316 27.21 -18.38 4.18
N LEU A 317 26.09 -18.81 3.60
CA LEU A 317 25.31 -19.91 4.17
C LEU A 317 26.12 -21.20 4.25
N GLY A 318 27.10 -21.39 3.36
CA GLY A 318 27.98 -22.55 3.33
C GLY A 318 27.23 -23.84 2.99
N GLY A 319 27.95 -24.89 2.66
CA GLY A 319 27.34 -26.15 2.31
C GLY A 319 26.61 -26.13 0.96
N ARG A 320 25.67 -27.07 0.78
CA ARG A 320 24.87 -27.17 -0.44
C ARG A 320 23.56 -26.41 -0.25
N VAL A 321 23.49 -25.17 -0.82
CA VAL A 321 22.29 -24.34 -0.78
C VAL A 321 21.43 -24.60 -2.03
N ARG A 322 20.13 -24.80 -1.84
CA ARG A 322 19.16 -24.97 -2.91
C ARG A 322 18.03 -23.97 -2.72
N LEU A 323 17.80 -23.11 -3.72
CA LEU A 323 16.63 -22.25 -3.77
C LEU A 323 15.39 -23.12 -4.05
N LEU A 324 14.43 -23.10 -3.15
CA LEU A 324 13.17 -23.82 -3.28
C LEU A 324 12.10 -22.95 -3.89
N GLN A 325 11.99 -21.71 -3.42
CA GLN A 325 11.07 -20.70 -3.94
C GLN A 325 11.52 -19.30 -3.53
N GLY A 326 11.00 -18.28 -4.22
CA GLY A 326 11.20 -16.89 -3.85
C GLY A 326 11.55 -16.02 -5.04
N GLY A 327 11.79 -14.76 -4.75
CA GLY A 327 12.14 -13.77 -5.74
C GLY A 327 12.54 -12.44 -5.12
N VAL A 328 12.97 -11.55 -6.00
CA VAL A 328 13.29 -10.17 -5.68
C VAL A 328 12.24 -9.28 -6.33
N GLN A 329 11.66 -8.37 -5.59
CA GLN A 329 10.62 -7.46 -6.06
C GLN A 329 10.90 -6.03 -5.59
N SER A 330 10.51 -5.04 -6.40
CA SER A 330 10.61 -3.63 -6.04
C SER A 330 9.32 -3.14 -5.42
N ILE A 331 9.41 -2.43 -4.30
CA ILE A 331 8.30 -1.75 -3.63
C ILE A 331 8.68 -0.27 -3.52
N GLY A 332 8.14 0.57 -4.41
CA GLY A 332 8.60 1.94 -4.56
C GLY A 332 10.07 2.00 -4.97
N ALA A 333 10.89 2.69 -4.19
CA ALA A 333 12.33 2.79 -4.39
C ALA A 333 13.15 1.69 -3.67
N HIS A 334 12.47 0.76 -2.99
CA HIS A 334 13.11 -0.27 -2.18
C HIS A 334 12.98 -1.64 -2.84
N THR A 335 14.02 -2.45 -2.72
CA THR A 335 14.03 -3.83 -3.16
C THR A 335 13.78 -4.75 -1.96
N LEU A 336 12.90 -5.73 -2.12
CA LEU A 336 12.59 -6.76 -1.14
C LEU A 336 12.89 -8.11 -1.74
N ALA A 337 13.81 -8.86 -1.14
CA ALA A 337 14.05 -10.25 -1.47
C ALA A 337 13.40 -11.16 -0.42
N GLN A 338 12.58 -12.11 -0.88
CA GLN A 338 11.98 -13.14 -0.05
C GLN A 338 12.30 -14.49 -0.67
N LEU A 339 13.07 -15.30 0.06
CA LEU A 339 13.61 -16.56 -0.43
C LEU A 339 13.29 -17.69 0.53
N ILE A 340 12.91 -18.84 0.00
CA ILE A 340 12.86 -20.10 0.74
C ILE A 340 13.99 -20.96 0.20
N VAL A 341 14.93 -21.31 1.08
CA VAL A 341 16.12 -22.07 0.72
C VAL A 341 16.23 -23.33 1.60
N SER A 342 16.72 -24.41 1.05
CA SER A 342 17.20 -25.54 1.84
C SER A 342 18.73 -25.50 1.89
N VAL A 343 19.28 -25.68 3.09
CA VAL A 343 20.72 -25.68 3.33
C VAL A 343 21.11 -26.99 4.00
N GLN A 344 21.93 -27.78 3.29
CA GLN A 344 22.51 -28.99 3.86
C GLN A 344 23.67 -28.61 4.76
N HIS A 345 23.60 -28.95 6.03
CA HIS A 345 24.60 -28.61 7.03
C HIS A 345 24.80 -29.76 8.03
N SER A 346 25.91 -29.74 8.76
CA SER A 346 26.09 -30.64 9.92
C SER A 346 25.14 -30.21 11.06
N PRO A 347 24.50 -31.12 11.79
CA PRO A 347 23.62 -30.80 12.92
C PRO A 347 24.25 -29.87 13.98
N HIS A 348 25.58 -29.93 14.13
CA HIS A 348 26.33 -29.08 15.06
C HIS A 348 26.51 -27.63 14.60
N ASP A 349 26.20 -27.30 13.33
CA ASP A 349 26.41 -25.98 12.73
C ASP A 349 25.12 -25.16 12.59
N ALA A 350 23.96 -25.70 12.98
CA ALA A 350 22.66 -25.04 12.80
C ALA A 350 22.61 -23.63 13.42
N SER A 351 23.13 -23.46 14.63
CA SER A 351 23.18 -22.14 15.30
C SER A 351 24.04 -21.14 14.54
N ARG A 352 25.21 -21.58 14.05
CA ARG A 352 26.11 -20.74 13.25
C ARG A 352 25.49 -20.37 11.90
N LEU A 353 24.75 -21.29 11.30
CA LEU A 353 24.03 -21.03 10.06
C LEU A 353 22.99 -19.92 10.25
N LEU A 354 22.21 -19.97 11.34
CA LEU A 354 21.22 -18.92 11.65
C LEU A 354 21.87 -17.58 11.95
N GLU A 355 23.02 -17.55 12.65
CA GLU A 355 23.77 -16.31 12.86
C GLU A 355 24.29 -15.72 11.55
N ARG A 356 24.80 -16.54 10.65
CA ARG A 356 25.22 -16.11 9.31
C ARG A 356 24.05 -15.59 8.49
N SER A 357 22.93 -16.31 8.48
CA SER A 357 21.70 -15.88 7.78
C SER A 357 21.23 -14.50 8.25
N ARG A 358 21.27 -14.24 9.55
CA ARG A 358 20.87 -12.95 10.16
C ARG A 358 21.81 -11.78 9.87
N ARG A 359 22.99 -12.03 9.30
CA ARG A 359 23.85 -10.94 8.79
C ARG A 359 23.39 -10.39 7.44
N TRP A 360 22.62 -11.18 6.69
CA TRP A 360 22.19 -10.88 5.33
C TRP A 360 20.69 -10.65 5.20
N ALA A 361 19.91 -11.14 6.14
CA ALA A 361 18.48 -11.05 6.12
C ALA A 361 17.99 -10.42 7.44
N GLU A 362 17.08 -9.46 7.32
CA GLU A 362 16.43 -8.80 8.45
C GLU A 362 15.49 -9.76 9.19
N ASP A 363 14.90 -10.72 8.47
CA ASP A 363 14.09 -11.77 9.09
C ASP A 363 14.50 -13.15 8.59
N VAL A 364 14.65 -14.09 9.53
CA VAL A 364 15.03 -15.47 9.28
C VAL A 364 14.11 -16.38 10.07
N GLU A 365 13.28 -17.10 9.34
CA GLU A 365 12.33 -18.08 9.89
C GLU A 365 12.77 -19.50 9.52
N VAL A 366 12.83 -20.40 10.50
CA VAL A 366 13.07 -21.83 10.28
C VAL A 366 11.74 -22.51 10.00
N LEU A 367 11.54 -22.98 8.78
CA LEU A 367 10.31 -23.68 8.38
C LEU A 367 10.34 -25.18 8.77
N GLY A 368 11.52 -25.76 8.96
CA GLY A 368 11.71 -27.13 9.34
C GLY A 368 12.92 -27.79 8.64
N HIS A 369 12.88 -29.12 8.53
CA HIS A 369 13.96 -29.93 7.95
C HIS A 369 13.40 -30.87 6.89
N VAL A 370 14.17 -31.09 5.81
CA VAL A 370 13.89 -32.09 4.77
C VAL A 370 15.01 -33.11 4.74
N GLY A 371 14.64 -34.41 4.57
CA GLY A 371 15.57 -35.54 4.54
C GLY A 371 16.11 -35.82 3.16
#